data_5cf664886201e3b96df782047db15265
#
_entry.id   5cf664886201e3b96df782047db15265
#
_cell.length_a   1.000
_cell.length_b   1.000
_cell.length_c   1.000
_cell.angle_alpha   90.00
_cell.angle_beta   90.00
_cell.angle_gamma   90.00
#
_symmetry.space_group_name_H-M   'P 1'
#
loop_
_entity.id
_entity.type
_entity.pdbx_description
1 polymer ?
#
loop_
_entity_poly.entity_id
_entity_poly.type
_entity_poly.pdbx_seq_one_letter_code
_entity_poly.pdbx_strand_id
1 'polypeptide(L)'
;MNFVHIGAGAGDLDPTANYRDGFTELVKNHKTKNKNVFVVEANPINIKKLKKCWKNYKSVKIYNFAIVSKKIDKHKIRFYYCKKDAPHYQLFSQSIKHIKHYFPDSKIESKLIKTESIKNFMEKNFKNKIIDFFSVDIEGGDFNVIMNLNLKKYNIQNISLEYLHLNVKQKQKILHKLITNGYSYYGFGIDHNNIDWYFKKKVNVWNNWISILMPYIHRKHYKRLNVLIKKY
;
A
#
# COMPACT_ATOMS: atom_id res chain seq x y z
N MET A 1 5.11 13.06 13.51
CA MET A 1 4.22 12.52 12.48
C MET A 1 4.42 11.02 12.37
N ASN A 2 3.36 10.26 12.08
CA ASN A 2 3.41 8.81 11.93
C ASN A 2 3.12 8.42 10.48
N PHE A 3 4.07 7.73 9.84
CA PHE A 3 4.00 7.24 8.46
C PHE A 3 3.95 5.71 8.49
N VAL A 4 3.03 5.13 7.73
CA VAL A 4 2.82 3.68 7.67
C VAL A 4 2.86 3.23 6.22
N HIS A 5 3.64 2.18 5.93
CA HIS A 5 3.66 1.54 4.63
C HIS A 5 3.55 0.02 4.78
N ILE A 6 2.53 -0.54 4.18
CA ILE A 6 2.28 -1.99 4.13
C ILE A 6 2.56 -2.46 2.71
N GLY A 7 3.56 -3.34 2.56
CA GLY A 7 4.11 -3.75 1.27
C GLY A 7 5.33 -2.92 0.86
N ALA A 8 6.24 -2.68 1.81
CA ALA A 8 7.33 -1.73 1.62
C ALA A 8 8.44 -2.19 0.66
N GLY A 9 8.40 -3.42 0.17
CA GLY A 9 9.41 -3.97 -0.72
C GLY A 9 10.84 -3.80 -0.18
N ALA A 10 11.73 -3.37 -1.05
CA ALA A 10 13.12 -3.02 -0.69
C ALA A 10 13.29 -1.54 -0.23
N GLY A 11 12.19 -0.78 -0.15
CA GLY A 11 12.26 0.67 -0.14
C GLY A 11 12.79 1.21 -1.49
N ASP A 12 13.02 2.51 -1.60
CA ASP A 12 13.53 3.12 -2.85
C ASP A 12 15.06 2.93 -3.05
N LEU A 13 15.65 1.86 -2.50
CA LEU A 13 17.08 1.58 -2.69
C LEU A 13 17.42 0.94 -4.02
N ASP A 14 16.43 0.53 -4.78
CA ASP A 14 16.69 -0.10 -6.06
C ASP A 14 16.33 0.87 -7.20
N PRO A 15 17.31 1.69 -7.68
CA PRO A 15 17.05 2.66 -8.73
C PRO A 15 16.72 2.03 -10.08
N THR A 16 17.03 0.74 -10.24
CA THR A 16 16.77 -0.02 -11.47
C THR A 16 15.44 -0.75 -11.44
N ALA A 17 14.73 -0.74 -10.32
CA ALA A 17 13.39 -1.31 -10.24
C ALA A 17 12.42 -0.56 -11.16
N ASN A 18 11.63 -1.32 -11.92
CA ASN A 18 10.64 -0.77 -12.83
C ASN A 18 9.53 -0.02 -12.08
N TYR A 19 9.28 -0.39 -10.83
CA TYR A 19 8.24 0.18 -9.98
C TYR A 19 8.87 0.70 -8.69
N ARG A 20 8.70 2.00 -8.45
CA ARG A 20 9.12 2.69 -7.22
C ARG A 20 7.89 3.19 -6.50
N ASP A 21 7.76 2.86 -5.22
CA ASP A 21 6.57 3.20 -4.43
C ASP A 21 6.50 4.69 -4.03
N GLY A 22 7.62 5.40 -4.06
CA GLY A 22 7.70 6.81 -3.68
C GLY A 22 7.54 7.09 -2.17
N PHE A 23 7.19 6.10 -1.35
CA PHE A 23 6.97 6.30 0.09
C PHE A 23 8.24 6.73 0.81
N THR A 24 9.35 6.07 0.53
CA THR A 24 10.64 6.41 1.13
C THR A 24 11.04 7.85 0.81
N GLU A 25 10.85 8.27 -0.44
CA GLU A 25 11.11 9.63 -0.90
C GLU A 25 10.19 10.65 -0.22
N LEU A 26 8.88 10.37 -0.15
CA LEU A 26 7.92 11.19 0.57
C LEU A 26 8.38 11.44 2.00
N VAL A 27 8.74 10.38 2.73
CA VAL A 27 9.14 10.49 4.14
C VAL A 27 10.46 11.24 4.28
N LYS A 28 11.45 10.95 3.44
CA LYS A 28 12.76 11.61 3.50
C LYS A 28 12.66 13.10 3.21
N ASN A 29 11.89 13.49 2.22
CA ASN A 29 11.73 14.88 1.79
C ASN A 29 10.73 15.68 2.64
N HIS A 30 9.98 15.03 3.52
CA HIS A 30 9.03 15.72 4.38
C HIS A 30 9.76 16.64 5.39
N LYS A 31 9.34 17.89 5.51
CA LYS A 31 10.03 18.94 6.31
C LYS A 31 10.01 18.69 7.81
N THR A 32 9.08 17.91 8.33
CA THR A 32 8.98 17.62 9.77
C THR A 32 10.18 16.84 10.30
N LYS A 33 10.79 17.31 11.39
CA LYS A 33 11.95 16.66 12.02
C LYS A 33 11.60 15.36 12.73
N ASN A 34 10.48 15.31 13.45
CA ASN A 34 10.07 14.15 14.25
C ASN A 34 9.13 13.23 13.44
N LYS A 35 9.68 12.20 12.82
CA LYS A 35 8.94 11.21 12.01
C LYS A 35 9.10 9.83 12.64
N ASN A 36 7.97 9.16 12.94
CA ASN A 36 7.94 7.74 13.23
C ASN A 36 7.49 6.99 11.98
N VAL A 37 8.26 6.03 11.55
CA VAL A 37 8.02 5.28 10.31
C VAL A 37 7.79 3.82 10.65
N PHE A 38 6.72 3.25 10.12
CA PHE A 38 6.32 1.87 10.33
C PHE A 38 6.22 1.21 8.95
N VAL A 39 7.14 0.33 8.62
CA VAL A 39 7.17 -0.37 7.35
C VAL A 39 7.00 -1.86 7.55
N VAL A 40 6.09 -2.45 6.79
CA VAL A 40 5.78 -3.88 6.81
C VAL A 40 6.12 -4.47 5.45
N GLU A 41 6.93 -5.53 5.44
CA GLU A 41 7.30 -6.25 4.24
C GLU A 41 7.19 -7.76 4.49
N ALA A 42 6.40 -8.42 3.64
CA ALA A 42 6.18 -9.86 3.74
C ALA A 42 7.37 -10.66 3.22
N ASN A 43 8.01 -10.19 2.13
CA ASN A 43 9.11 -10.90 1.49
C ASN A 43 10.41 -10.78 2.31
N PRO A 44 10.89 -11.85 2.95
CA PRO A 44 12.13 -11.80 3.75
C PRO A 44 13.38 -11.50 2.91
N ILE A 45 13.33 -11.68 1.58
CA ILE A 45 14.45 -11.37 0.68
C ILE A 45 14.70 -9.86 0.67
N ASN A 46 13.64 -9.05 0.70
CA ASN A 46 13.72 -7.60 0.65
C ASN A 46 14.09 -6.95 1.99
N ILE A 47 13.94 -7.65 3.11
CA ILE A 47 14.17 -7.08 4.45
C ILE A 47 15.60 -6.53 4.64
N LYS A 48 16.62 -7.20 4.08
CA LYS A 48 18.00 -6.70 4.18
C LYS A 48 18.17 -5.35 3.46
N LYS A 49 17.58 -5.22 2.27
CA LYS A 49 17.59 -3.97 1.50
C LYS A 49 16.79 -2.88 2.22
N LEU A 50 15.61 -3.21 2.72
CA LEU A 50 14.75 -2.30 3.47
C LEU A 50 15.45 -1.76 4.73
N LYS A 51 16.12 -2.62 5.50
CA LYS A 51 16.94 -2.19 6.64
C LYS A 51 18.07 -1.25 6.22
N LYS A 52 18.74 -1.52 5.10
CA LYS A 52 19.77 -0.63 4.54
C LYS A 52 19.19 0.73 4.14
N CYS A 53 17.99 0.73 3.54
CA CYS A 53 17.28 1.94 3.14
C CYS A 53 17.03 2.90 4.31
N TRP A 54 16.69 2.35 5.47
CA TRP A 54 16.32 3.10 6.66
C TRP A 54 17.39 3.20 7.73
N LYS A 55 18.64 2.74 7.48
CA LYS A 55 19.69 2.64 8.50
C LYS A 55 20.01 3.94 9.24
N ASN A 56 19.85 5.08 8.56
CA ASN A 56 20.14 6.42 9.11
C ASN A 56 18.94 7.07 9.81
N TYR A 57 17.79 6.38 9.88
CA TYR A 57 16.58 6.87 10.52
C TYR A 57 16.38 6.22 11.89
N LYS A 58 16.43 7.02 12.96
CA LYS A 58 16.34 6.51 14.35
C LYS A 58 14.95 5.97 14.72
N SER A 59 13.88 6.53 14.14
CA SER A 59 12.49 6.23 14.50
C SER A 59 11.78 5.39 13.43
N VAL A 60 12.42 4.31 12.96
CA VAL A 60 11.83 3.38 12.01
C VAL A 60 11.63 2.01 12.66
N LYS A 61 10.42 1.46 12.50
CA LYS A 61 10.07 0.09 12.86
C LYS A 61 9.84 -0.72 11.60
N ILE A 62 10.64 -1.76 11.41
CA ILE A 62 10.58 -2.67 10.25
C ILE A 62 10.01 -4.00 10.71
N TYR A 63 8.93 -4.44 10.09
CA TYR A 63 8.24 -5.69 10.38
C TYR A 63 8.34 -6.66 9.21
N ASN A 64 8.71 -7.91 9.50
CA ASN A 64 8.72 -8.97 8.49
C ASN A 64 7.59 -9.97 8.74
N PHE A 65 6.42 -9.61 8.26
CA PHE A 65 5.23 -10.48 8.21
C PHE A 65 4.25 -9.96 7.15
N ALA A 66 3.31 -10.78 6.75
CA ALA A 66 2.23 -10.36 5.87
C ALA A 66 1.05 -9.82 6.69
N ILE A 67 0.52 -8.67 6.29
CA ILE A 67 -0.75 -8.17 6.81
C ILE A 67 -1.91 -8.92 6.15
N VAL A 68 -2.84 -9.39 6.98
CA VAL A 68 -4.06 -10.07 6.55
C VAL A 68 -5.30 -9.40 7.12
N SER A 69 -6.46 -9.63 6.50
CA SER A 69 -7.73 -9.02 6.93
C SER A 69 -8.17 -9.46 8.33
N LYS A 70 -8.06 -10.76 8.62
CA LYS A 70 -8.45 -11.37 9.89
C LYS A 70 -7.30 -12.22 10.43
N LYS A 71 -7.29 -12.44 11.75
CA LYS A 71 -6.39 -13.43 12.34
C LYS A 71 -6.67 -14.79 11.72
N ILE A 72 -5.62 -15.43 11.22
CA ILE A 72 -5.68 -16.77 10.64
C ILE A 72 -5.18 -17.74 11.73
N ASP A 73 -5.85 -18.86 11.92
CA ASP A 73 -5.48 -19.89 12.91
C ASP A 73 -4.07 -20.43 12.64
N LYS A 74 -3.73 -20.57 11.36
CA LYS A 74 -2.35 -20.83 10.95
C LYS A 74 -1.58 -19.52 10.93
N HIS A 75 -0.71 -19.29 11.90
CA HIS A 75 0.13 -18.08 12.00
C HIS A 75 1.06 -17.84 10.80
N LYS A 76 0.98 -18.66 9.76
CA LYS A 76 1.75 -18.55 8.52
C LYS A 76 0.90 -18.87 7.32
N ILE A 77 1.11 -18.14 6.21
CA ILE A 77 0.51 -18.42 4.91
C ILE A 77 1.58 -18.57 3.85
N ARG A 78 1.25 -19.27 2.77
CA ARG A 78 2.15 -19.51 1.66
C ARG A 78 2.11 -18.35 0.69
N PHE A 79 3.29 -17.83 0.37
CA PHE A 79 3.52 -16.88 -0.71
C PHE A 79 4.33 -17.51 -1.82
N TYR A 80 4.13 -17.05 -3.03
CA TYR A 80 4.80 -17.48 -4.24
C TYR A 80 5.65 -16.38 -4.83
N TYR A 81 6.76 -16.73 -5.47
CA TYR A 81 7.67 -15.82 -6.14
C TYR A 81 8.45 -16.53 -7.25
N CYS A 82 9.11 -15.77 -8.12
CA CYS A 82 9.97 -16.29 -9.18
C CYS A 82 11.39 -15.77 -9.00
N LYS A 83 12.40 -16.65 -9.18
CA LYS A 83 13.81 -16.22 -9.16
C LYS A 83 14.20 -15.31 -10.33
N LYS A 84 13.47 -15.36 -11.44
CA LYS A 84 13.68 -14.45 -12.58
C LYS A 84 13.34 -13.00 -12.25
N ASP A 85 12.60 -12.75 -11.17
CA ASP A 85 12.35 -11.40 -10.63
C ASP A 85 13.55 -10.82 -9.85
N ALA A 86 14.67 -11.56 -9.77
CA ALA A 86 15.89 -11.07 -9.16
C ALA A 86 16.52 -9.95 -10.01
N PRO A 87 17.17 -8.96 -9.39
CA PRO A 87 17.41 -8.81 -7.94
C PRO A 87 16.26 -8.11 -7.21
N HIS A 88 15.19 -7.72 -7.88
CA HIS A 88 14.15 -6.82 -7.34
C HIS A 88 13.18 -7.55 -6.42
N TYR A 89 12.73 -8.75 -6.81
CA TYR A 89 11.73 -9.56 -6.08
C TYR A 89 10.48 -8.73 -5.72
N GLN A 90 9.98 -7.98 -6.69
CA GLN A 90 8.81 -7.12 -6.52
C GLN A 90 7.52 -7.93 -6.44
N LEU A 91 7.44 -9.05 -7.22
CA LEU A 91 6.27 -9.91 -7.23
C LEU A 91 6.36 -10.99 -6.15
N PHE A 92 5.62 -10.80 -5.06
CA PHE A 92 5.53 -11.72 -3.93
C PHE A 92 4.09 -11.85 -3.47
N SER A 93 3.35 -12.85 -3.98
CA SER A 93 1.90 -12.94 -3.86
C SER A 93 1.41 -14.28 -3.28
N GLN A 94 0.24 -14.26 -2.64
CA GLN A 94 -0.47 -15.48 -2.24
C GLN A 94 -1.06 -16.23 -3.44
N SER A 95 -1.21 -15.57 -4.58
CA SER A 95 -1.75 -16.15 -5.81
C SER A 95 -0.65 -16.64 -6.73
N ILE A 96 -0.52 -17.96 -6.89
CA ILE A 96 0.39 -18.55 -7.88
C ILE A 96 0.01 -18.12 -9.32
N LYS A 97 -1.29 -17.90 -9.58
CA LYS A 97 -1.75 -17.42 -10.89
C LYS A 97 -1.23 -16.02 -11.18
N HIS A 98 -1.14 -15.16 -10.16
CA HIS A 98 -0.58 -13.83 -10.29
C HIS A 98 0.89 -13.90 -10.72
N ILE A 99 1.71 -14.70 -10.03
CA ILE A 99 3.12 -14.87 -10.40
C ILE A 99 3.27 -15.46 -11.80
N LYS A 100 2.48 -16.50 -12.15
CA LYS A 100 2.50 -17.12 -13.48
C LYS A 100 2.08 -16.18 -14.60
N HIS A 101 1.27 -15.18 -14.32
CA HIS A 101 0.88 -14.17 -15.33
C HIS A 101 2.10 -13.39 -15.84
N TYR A 102 3.03 -13.05 -14.95
CA TYR A 102 4.26 -12.32 -15.31
C TYR A 102 5.43 -13.26 -15.71
N PHE A 103 5.42 -14.48 -15.22
CA PHE A 103 6.48 -15.49 -15.43
C PHE A 103 5.88 -16.84 -15.83
N PRO A 104 5.20 -16.95 -17.00
CA PRO A 104 4.41 -18.13 -17.36
C PRO A 104 5.22 -19.42 -17.40
N ASP A 105 6.42 -19.39 -17.98
CA ASP A 105 7.28 -20.56 -18.21
C ASP A 105 8.36 -20.73 -17.16
N SER A 106 8.22 -20.03 -16.02
CA SER A 106 9.28 -20.03 -15.01
C SER A 106 8.93 -20.92 -13.84
N LYS A 107 9.97 -21.49 -13.23
CA LYS A 107 9.83 -22.20 -11.97
C LYS A 107 9.38 -21.25 -10.88
N ILE A 108 8.21 -21.51 -10.31
CA ILE A 108 7.66 -20.76 -9.18
C ILE A 108 8.09 -21.43 -7.89
N GLU A 109 8.62 -20.62 -7.00
CA GLU A 109 8.98 -21.02 -5.65
C GLU A 109 7.95 -20.52 -4.63
N SER A 110 8.01 -21.05 -3.42
CA SER A 110 7.12 -20.61 -2.35
C SER A 110 7.78 -20.56 -1.01
N LYS A 111 7.24 -19.70 -0.13
CA LYS A 111 7.70 -19.54 1.25
C LYS A 111 6.53 -19.38 2.21
N LEU A 112 6.66 -19.95 3.41
CA LEU A 112 5.70 -19.74 4.49
C LEU A 112 6.07 -18.46 5.24
N ILE A 113 5.14 -17.51 5.26
CA ILE A 113 5.33 -16.18 5.85
C ILE A 113 4.44 -16.03 7.07
N LYS A 114 5.01 -15.51 8.16
CA LYS A 114 4.24 -15.12 9.35
C LYS A 114 3.18 -14.09 8.98
N THR A 115 2.05 -14.11 9.69
CA THR A 115 0.95 -13.19 9.45
C THR A 115 0.60 -12.40 10.70
N GLU A 116 0.13 -11.17 10.49
CA GLU A 116 -0.50 -10.36 11.51
C GLU A 116 -1.79 -9.76 10.92
N SER A 117 -2.87 -9.72 11.70
CA SER A 117 -4.09 -9.06 11.23
C SER A 117 -3.94 -7.55 11.22
N ILE A 118 -4.58 -6.88 10.26
CA ILE A 118 -4.58 -5.42 10.22
C ILE A 118 -5.11 -4.83 11.52
N LYS A 119 -6.14 -5.44 12.12
CA LYS A 119 -6.69 -5.04 13.41
C LYS A 119 -5.62 -5.05 14.50
N ASN A 120 -4.93 -6.16 14.69
CA ASN A 120 -3.90 -6.29 15.74
C ASN A 120 -2.70 -5.36 15.50
N PHE A 121 -2.27 -5.24 14.24
CA PHE A 121 -1.19 -4.32 13.88
C PHE A 121 -1.52 -2.88 14.25
N MET A 122 -2.73 -2.44 13.93
CA MET A 122 -3.21 -1.09 14.26
C MET A 122 -3.35 -0.88 15.77
N GLU A 123 -3.93 -1.85 16.50
CA GLU A 123 -4.06 -1.78 17.96
C GLU A 123 -2.72 -1.65 18.69
N LYS A 124 -1.73 -2.46 18.28
CA LYS A 124 -0.41 -2.47 18.91
C LYS A 124 0.37 -1.18 18.68
N ASN A 125 0.19 -0.53 17.53
CA ASN A 125 1.06 0.57 17.13
C ASN A 125 0.40 1.95 17.20
N PHE A 126 -0.94 2.03 16.98
CA PHE A 126 -1.62 3.29 16.70
C PHE A 126 -2.85 3.57 17.59
N LYS A 127 -2.97 2.89 18.72
CA LYS A 127 -4.01 3.23 19.72
C LYS A 127 -3.86 4.69 20.11
N ASN A 128 -4.92 5.50 19.92
CA ASN A 128 -4.97 6.93 20.25
C ASN A 128 -3.89 7.80 19.56
N LYS A 129 -3.35 7.37 18.40
CA LYS A 129 -2.38 8.14 17.63
C LYS A 129 -2.97 8.61 16.29
N ILE A 130 -2.52 9.77 15.85
CA ILE A 130 -2.78 10.23 14.49
C ILE A 130 -1.81 9.51 13.56
N ILE A 131 -2.32 9.02 12.43
CA ILE A 131 -1.53 8.50 11.33
C ILE A 131 -1.59 9.53 10.21
N ASP A 132 -0.45 10.17 9.95
CA ASP A 132 -0.39 11.24 8.97
C ASP A 132 -0.44 10.73 7.54
N PHE A 133 0.16 9.56 7.29
CA PHE A 133 0.14 8.90 5.99
C PHE A 133 0.11 7.37 6.13
N PHE A 134 -0.82 6.74 5.45
CA PHE A 134 -1.02 5.29 5.41
C PHE A 134 -1.01 4.80 3.96
N SER A 135 0.00 4.03 3.59
CA SER A 135 0.14 3.45 2.26
C SER A 135 -0.03 1.94 2.31
N VAL A 136 -0.73 1.39 1.30
CA VAL A 136 -0.93 -0.05 1.11
C VAL A 136 -0.65 -0.41 -0.33
N ASP A 137 0.28 -1.35 -0.52
CA ASP A 137 0.64 -1.95 -1.81
C ASP A 137 1.10 -3.40 -1.54
N ILE A 138 0.18 -4.35 -1.61
CA ILE A 138 0.43 -5.76 -1.24
C ILE A 138 -0.07 -6.77 -2.28
N GLU A 139 0.02 -6.39 -3.54
CA GLU A 139 -0.15 -7.30 -4.67
C GLU A 139 -1.48 -8.10 -4.62
N GLY A 140 -2.61 -7.36 -4.52
CA GLY A 140 -3.97 -7.91 -4.54
C GLY A 140 -4.60 -8.16 -3.16
N GLY A 141 -3.87 -7.92 -2.06
CA GLY A 141 -4.40 -7.95 -0.70
C GLY A 141 -5.04 -6.64 -0.24
N ASP A 142 -4.82 -5.55 -0.97
CA ASP A 142 -5.17 -4.17 -0.67
C ASP A 142 -6.65 -4.00 -0.34
N PHE A 143 -7.52 -4.57 -1.16
CA PHE A 143 -8.96 -4.57 -0.91
C PHE A 143 -9.29 -5.08 0.49
N ASN A 144 -8.73 -6.23 0.86
CA ASN A 144 -9.03 -6.88 2.13
C ASN A 144 -8.51 -6.06 3.33
N VAL A 145 -7.34 -5.46 3.20
CA VAL A 145 -6.76 -4.59 4.25
C VAL A 145 -7.65 -3.37 4.44
N ILE A 146 -7.96 -2.64 3.37
CA ILE A 146 -8.80 -1.42 3.46
C ILE A 146 -10.19 -1.75 3.99
N MET A 147 -10.83 -2.83 3.53
CA MET A 147 -12.17 -3.20 3.99
C MET A 147 -12.22 -3.63 5.47
N ASN A 148 -11.12 -4.09 6.06
CA ASN A 148 -11.03 -4.47 7.47
C ASN A 148 -10.38 -3.40 8.36
N LEU A 149 -9.91 -2.29 7.79
CA LEU A 149 -9.39 -1.15 8.53
C LEU A 149 -10.55 -0.35 9.15
N ASN A 150 -10.51 -0.14 10.48
CA ASN A 150 -11.53 0.65 11.18
C ASN A 150 -11.22 2.15 11.09
N LEU A 151 -11.72 2.80 10.04
CA LEU A 151 -11.48 4.22 9.76
C LEU A 151 -12.13 5.18 10.76
N LYS A 152 -13.14 4.73 11.51
CA LYS A 152 -13.76 5.52 12.59
C LYS A 152 -12.89 5.54 13.86
N LYS A 153 -12.22 4.40 14.13
CA LYS A 153 -11.38 4.25 15.31
C LYS A 153 -10.03 4.91 15.16
N TYR A 154 -9.43 4.81 13.97
CA TYR A 154 -8.07 5.32 13.72
C TYR A 154 -8.12 6.65 12.98
N ASN A 155 -7.43 7.64 13.52
CA ASN A 155 -7.35 8.96 12.92
C ASN A 155 -6.27 8.99 11.84
N ILE A 156 -6.62 8.53 10.63
CA ILE A 156 -5.73 8.53 9.46
C ILE A 156 -6.01 9.76 8.61
N GLN A 157 -4.98 10.56 8.31
CA GLN A 157 -5.16 11.81 7.57
C GLN A 157 -5.09 11.60 6.04
N ASN A 158 -4.19 10.73 5.61
CA ASN A 158 -3.95 10.49 4.18
C ASN A 158 -3.82 8.98 3.94
N ILE A 159 -4.46 8.50 2.86
CA ILE A 159 -4.40 7.09 2.44
C ILE A 159 -3.95 7.03 1.00
N SER A 160 -2.91 6.25 0.71
CA SER A 160 -2.53 5.80 -0.63
C SER A 160 -2.75 4.30 -0.74
N LEU A 161 -3.33 3.83 -1.84
CA LEU A 161 -3.54 2.41 -2.05
C LEU A 161 -3.42 2.03 -3.53
N GLU A 162 -2.77 0.90 -3.79
CA GLU A 162 -2.73 0.33 -5.13
C GLU A 162 -4.13 -0.09 -5.58
N TYR A 163 -4.51 0.32 -6.82
CA TYR A 163 -5.81 -0.03 -7.38
C TYR A 163 -5.71 -0.96 -8.61
N LEU A 164 -4.51 -1.24 -9.07
CA LEU A 164 -4.27 -1.94 -10.34
C LEU A 164 -4.93 -3.33 -10.37
N HIS A 165 -4.79 -4.07 -9.27
CA HIS A 165 -5.31 -5.43 -9.13
C HIS A 165 -6.78 -5.51 -8.70
N LEU A 166 -7.44 -4.37 -8.53
CA LEU A 166 -8.82 -4.30 -8.08
C LEU A 166 -9.80 -4.37 -9.27
N ASN A 167 -10.80 -5.25 -9.18
CA ASN A 167 -11.92 -5.22 -10.11
C ASN A 167 -12.89 -4.05 -9.81
N VAL A 168 -13.82 -3.79 -10.74
CA VAL A 168 -14.77 -2.67 -10.64
C VAL A 168 -15.55 -2.70 -9.32
N LYS A 169 -16.09 -3.86 -8.92
CA LYS A 169 -16.87 -4.00 -7.68
C LYS A 169 -16.03 -3.70 -6.43
N GLN A 170 -14.76 -4.14 -6.42
CA GLN A 170 -13.84 -3.84 -5.32
C GLN A 170 -13.52 -2.35 -5.24
N LYS A 171 -13.25 -1.72 -6.38
CA LYS A 171 -13.03 -0.27 -6.50
C LYS A 171 -14.21 0.51 -5.94
N GLN A 172 -15.43 0.18 -6.35
CA GLN A 172 -16.66 0.80 -5.83
C GLN A 172 -16.80 0.67 -4.32
N LYS A 173 -16.56 -0.53 -3.76
CA LYS A 173 -16.67 -0.78 -2.31
C LYS A 173 -15.64 0.03 -1.53
N ILE A 174 -14.40 0.15 -2.02
CA ILE A 174 -13.35 0.97 -1.38
C ILE A 174 -13.77 2.45 -1.41
N LEU A 175 -14.17 2.98 -2.57
CA LEU A 175 -14.62 4.36 -2.70
C LEU A 175 -15.78 4.67 -1.76
N HIS A 176 -16.81 3.82 -1.76
CA HIS A 176 -17.93 3.97 -0.84
C HIS A 176 -17.49 4.02 0.61
N LYS A 177 -16.64 3.05 1.03
CA LYS A 177 -16.12 3.01 2.40
C LYS A 177 -15.33 4.27 2.76
N LEU A 178 -14.44 4.74 1.89
CA LEU A 178 -13.62 5.92 2.17
C LEU A 178 -14.47 7.19 2.23
N ILE A 179 -15.36 7.40 1.25
CA ILE A 179 -16.23 8.59 1.20
C ILE A 179 -17.15 8.64 2.42
N THR A 180 -17.80 7.54 2.79
CA THR A 180 -18.71 7.49 3.96
C THR A 180 -17.98 7.65 5.31
N ASN A 181 -16.64 7.54 5.32
CA ASN A 181 -15.80 7.82 6.48
C ASN A 181 -15.09 9.19 6.39
N GLY A 182 -15.55 10.10 5.52
CA GLY A 182 -15.09 11.48 5.45
C GLY A 182 -13.79 11.69 4.65
N TYR A 183 -13.45 10.76 3.77
CA TYR A 183 -12.33 10.92 2.84
C TYR A 183 -12.81 11.39 1.49
N SER A 184 -11.97 12.15 0.79
CA SER A 184 -12.15 12.49 -0.60
C SER A 184 -10.95 12.09 -1.45
N TYR A 185 -11.21 11.74 -2.70
CA TYR A 185 -10.18 11.43 -3.67
C TYR A 185 -9.40 12.68 -4.07
N TYR A 186 -8.08 12.61 -4.08
CA TYR A 186 -7.18 13.71 -4.41
C TYR A 186 -6.19 13.35 -5.55
N GLY A 187 -6.53 12.39 -6.37
CA GLY A 187 -5.71 12.01 -7.51
C GLY A 187 -4.89 10.74 -7.29
N PHE A 188 -3.71 10.70 -7.89
CA PHE A 188 -2.79 9.60 -7.73
C PHE A 188 -2.04 9.69 -6.41
N GLY A 189 -1.61 8.53 -5.91
CA GLY A 189 -0.79 8.38 -4.74
C GLY A 189 0.65 8.85 -4.94
N ILE A 190 1.53 8.26 -4.17
CA ILE A 190 2.95 8.63 -4.14
C ILE A 190 3.81 7.81 -5.09
N ASP A 191 3.28 6.74 -5.65
CA ASP A 191 3.98 5.90 -6.60
C ASP A 191 4.38 6.66 -7.88
N HIS A 192 5.52 6.28 -8.46
CA HIS A 192 6.03 6.94 -9.68
C HIS A 192 5.29 6.51 -10.95
N ASN A 193 4.43 5.49 -10.89
CA ASN A 193 3.74 4.89 -12.03
C ASN A 193 2.24 5.23 -12.12
N ASN A 194 1.72 6.02 -11.19
CA ASN A 194 0.31 6.39 -11.08
C ASN A 194 -0.62 5.15 -11.00
N ILE A 195 -0.23 4.17 -10.22
CA ILE A 195 -1.01 2.96 -9.95
C ILE A 195 -1.72 2.99 -8.59
N ASP A 196 -1.43 4.01 -7.78
CA ASP A 196 -2.07 4.26 -6.49
C ASP A 196 -3.17 5.29 -6.60
N TRP A 197 -4.22 5.11 -5.82
CA TRP A 197 -5.18 6.15 -5.50
C TRP A 197 -4.81 6.87 -4.21
N TYR A 198 -5.01 8.20 -4.19
CA TYR A 198 -4.73 9.04 -3.04
C TYR A 198 -5.99 9.69 -2.48
N PHE A 199 -6.18 9.56 -1.16
CA PHE A 199 -7.30 10.11 -0.43
C PHE A 199 -6.84 10.95 0.76
N LYS A 200 -7.58 12.03 1.05
CA LYS A 200 -7.39 12.84 2.25
C LYS A 200 -8.64 12.80 3.12
N LYS A 201 -8.46 12.84 4.43
CA LYS A 201 -9.54 13.01 5.41
C LYS A 201 -10.03 14.46 5.40
N LYS A 202 -10.62 14.86 4.30
CA LYS A 202 -11.20 16.19 4.08
C LYS A 202 -12.33 16.02 3.07
N VAL A 203 -13.54 16.43 3.47
CA VAL A 203 -14.68 16.36 2.56
C VAL A 203 -14.51 17.39 1.44
N ASN A 204 -14.52 16.90 0.21
CA ASN A 204 -14.60 17.69 -1.01
C ASN A 204 -15.67 17.07 -1.92
N VAL A 205 -16.82 17.71 -2.00
CA VAL A 205 -17.99 17.18 -2.72
C VAL A 205 -17.67 16.96 -4.20
N TRP A 206 -16.96 17.88 -4.84
CA TRP A 206 -16.58 17.78 -6.24
C TRP A 206 -15.67 16.57 -6.51
N ASN A 207 -14.63 16.39 -5.70
CA ASN A 207 -13.75 15.24 -5.81
C ASN A 207 -14.49 13.92 -5.58
N ASN A 208 -15.47 13.89 -4.69
CA ASN A 208 -16.29 12.71 -4.44
C ASN A 208 -17.14 12.34 -5.66
N TRP A 209 -17.75 13.32 -6.35
CA TRP A 209 -18.46 13.08 -7.59
C TRP A 209 -17.55 12.49 -8.68
N ILE A 210 -16.37 13.07 -8.86
CA ILE A 210 -15.39 12.55 -9.84
C ILE A 210 -14.96 11.11 -9.47
N SER A 211 -14.76 10.84 -8.18
CA SER A 211 -14.30 9.52 -7.73
C SER A 211 -15.28 8.39 -8.04
N ILE A 212 -16.59 8.67 -8.06
CA ILE A 212 -17.61 7.67 -8.42
C ILE A 212 -17.41 7.13 -9.84
N LEU A 213 -16.86 7.96 -10.74
CA LEU A 213 -16.58 7.57 -12.12
C LEU A 213 -15.28 6.77 -12.27
N MET A 214 -14.34 6.89 -11.33
CA MET A 214 -13.00 6.29 -11.43
C MET A 214 -12.98 4.78 -11.71
N PRO A 215 -13.87 3.93 -11.13
CA PRO A 215 -13.89 2.51 -11.43
C PRO A 215 -14.15 2.16 -12.89
N TYR A 216 -14.79 3.07 -13.64
CA TYR A 216 -15.23 2.86 -15.01
C TYR A 216 -14.32 3.50 -16.05
N ILE A 217 -13.42 4.38 -15.62
CA ILE A 217 -12.55 5.11 -16.53
C ILE A 217 -11.28 4.32 -16.78
N HIS A 218 -10.87 4.22 -18.04
CA HIS A 218 -9.63 3.56 -18.39
C HIS A 218 -8.42 4.39 -17.90
N ARG A 219 -7.40 3.73 -17.37
CA ARG A 219 -6.18 4.34 -16.77
C ARG A 219 -5.56 5.45 -17.62
N LYS A 220 -5.54 5.32 -18.97
CA LYS A 220 -5.01 6.35 -19.88
C LYS A 220 -5.65 7.74 -19.75
N HIS A 221 -6.88 7.80 -19.23
CA HIS A 221 -7.61 9.06 -19.04
C HIS A 221 -7.43 9.67 -17.65
N TYR A 222 -6.83 8.94 -16.69
CA TYR A 222 -6.66 9.43 -15.32
C TYR A 222 -5.82 10.70 -15.23
N LYS A 223 -4.80 10.87 -16.09
CA LYS A 223 -3.99 12.10 -16.12
C LYS A 223 -4.85 13.35 -16.37
N ARG A 224 -5.83 13.28 -17.29
CA ARG A 224 -6.75 14.39 -17.58
C ARG A 224 -7.66 14.69 -16.41
N LEU A 225 -8.17 13.66 -15.72
CA LEU A 225 -9.02 13.83 -14.54
C LEU A 225 -8.26 14.45 -13.37
N ASN A 226 -7.00 14.08 -13.16
CA ASN A 226 -6.16 14.67 -12.12
C ASN A 226 -5.94 16.18 -12.30
N VAL A 227 -5.88 16.67 -13.53
CA VAL A 227 -5.80 18.10 -13.81
C VAL A 227 -7.07 18.79 -13.30
N LEU A 228 -8.24 18.19 -13.52
CA LEU A 228 -9.52 18.72 -13.02
C LEU A 228 -9.61 18.69 -11.49
N ILE A 229 -9.14 17.62 -10.86
CA ILE A 229 -9.17 17.47 -9.38
C ILE A 229 -8.24 18.47 -8.69
N LYS A 230 -7.08 18.78 -9.28
CA LYS A 230 -6.12 19.74 -8.71
C LYS A 230 -6.55 21.21 -8.88
N LYS A 231 -7.50 21.48 -9.74
CA LYS A 231 -7.94 22.85 -10.06
C LYS A 231 -9.00 23.39 -9.08
N TYR A 232 -9.66 22.50 -8.33
CA TYR A 232 -10.69 22.80 -7.33
C TYR A 232 -10.34 22.14 -5.98
#